data_7b1d882baa7993caf5ac4cefa4d1dc8a
#
_entry.id   7b1d882baa7993caf5ac4cefa4d1dc8a
#
_cell.length_a   1.000
_cell.length_b   1.000
_cell.length_c   1.000
_cell.angle_alpha   90.00
_cell.angle_beta   90.00
_cell.angle_gamma   90.00
#
_symmetry.space_group_name_H-M   'P 1'
#
loop_
_entity.id
_entity.type
_entity.pdbx_description
1 polymer ?
#
loop_
_entity_poly.entity_id
_entity_poly.type
_entity_poly.pdbx_seq_one_letter_code
_entity_poly.pdbx_strand_id
1 'polypeptide(L)'
;MEQEIETESTSTALSQDQVLQAALKLFSQKGYFNTSLTDIKDAVGLKTTSGVYQFFKTKQAIAQTLRENILDSLSISIDDVRRRNRKASEQLREIVDLLFKLTDDAPEIVQFLLFIKTDDFLPEATPLLDTPAFNKIRRIIQNGIKEGEIRAIDPLMAYCYFFGIINQTLALVLQGALAKSADSYQSQAWLTAWGCIAKK
;
A
#
# COMPACT_ATOMS: atom_id res chain seq x y z
N MET A 1 15.98 -55.47 -12.20
CA MET A 1 16.87 -54.41 -11.65
C MET A 1 16.20 -53.08 -12.00
N GLU A 2 15.14 -52.78 -11.24
CA GLU A 2 14.33 -51.58 -11.39
C GLU A 2 14.94 -50.50 -10.50
N GLN A 3 15.33 -49.39 -11.11
CA GLN A 3 15.77 -48.19 -10.39
C GLN A 3 14.53 -47.39 -10.03
N GLU A 4 14.19 -47.36 -8.75
CA GLU A 4 13.27 -46.42 -8.18
C GLU A 4 13.89 -45.01 -8.29
N ILE A 5 13.22 -44.16 -9.08
CA ILE A 5 13.52 -42.75 -9.14
C ILE A 5 12.80 -42.11 -7.93
N GLU A 6 13.53 -41.88 -6.84
CA GLU A 6 13.10 -41.04 -5.74
C GLU A 6 12.94 -39.63 -6.28
N THR A 7 11.70 -39.18 -6.46
CA THR A 7 11.38 -37.78 -6.64
C THR A 7 11.52 -37.09 -5.29
N GLU A 8 12.68 -36.48 -5.05
CA GLU A 8 12.88 -35.51 -3.98
C GLU A 8 11.88 -34.35 -4.16
N SER A 9 10.79 -34.37 -3.41
CA SER A 9 9.96 -33.20 -3.19
C SER A 9 10.79 -32.23 -2.35
N THR A 10 11.38 -31.23 -2.97
CA THR A 10 11.95 -30.07 -2.30
C THR A 10 10.82 -29.35 -1.56
N SER A 11 10.60 -29.74 -0.32
CA SER A 11 9.80 -28.99 0.64
C SER A 11 10.54 -27.67 0.90
N THR A 12 10.21 -26.63 0.12
CA THR A 12 10.69 -25.29 0.37
C THR A 12 10.23 -24.90 1.78
N ALA A 13 11.18 -24.72 2.69
CA ALA A 13 10.86 -24.35 4.07
C ALA A 13 10.00 -23.07 4.07
N LEU A 14 8.89 -23.10 4.81
CA LEU A 14 8.01 -21.93 4.95
C LEU A 14 8.83 -20.72 5.41
N SER A 15 8.65 -19.58 4.71
CA SER A 15 9.27 -18.32 5.08
C SER A 15 8.28 -17.37 5.76
N GLN A 16 8.80 -16.44 6.53
CA GLN A 16 8.01 -15.34 7.10
C GLN A 16 7.27 -14.55 6.01
N ASP A 17 7.92 -14.32 4.86
CA ASP A 17 7.35 -13.58 3.74
C ASP A 17 6.14 -14.28 3.13
N GLN A 18 6.15 -15.61 3.05
CA GLN A 18 4.99 -16.37 2.56
C GLN A 18 3.78 -16.21 3.49
N VAL A 19 4.00 -16.17 4.81
CA VAL A 19 2.94 -15.92 5.80
C VAL A 19 2.40 -14.50 5.64
N LEU A 20 3.28 -13.51 5.47
CA LEU A 20 2.91 -12.11 5.26
C LEU A 20 2.11 -11.92 3.97
N GLN A 21 2.55 -12.50 2.86
CA GLN A 21 1.84 -12.42 1.56
C GLN A 21 0.45 -13.06 1.63
N ALA A 22 0.33 -14.26 2.22
CA ALA A 22 -0.96 -14.91 2.40
C ALA A 22 -1.90 -14.08 3.29
N ALA A 23 -1.40 -13.53 4.38
CA ALA A 23 -2.16 -12.68 5.28
C ALA A 23 -2.61 -11.37 4.60
N LEU A 24 -1.73 -10.71 3.85
CA LEU A 24 -2.05 -9.50 3.09
C LEU A 24 -3.20 -9.74 2.12
N LYS A 25 -3.13 -10.82 1.35
CA LYS A 25 -4.18 -11.21 0.41
C LYS A 25 -5.51 -11.48 1.13
N LEU A 26 -5.49 -12.21 2.23
CA LEU A 26 -6.70 -12.50 3.01
C LEU A 26 -7.28 -11.25 3.67
N PHE A 27 -6.45 -10.38 4.25
CA PHE A 27 -6.90 -9.13 4.85
C PHE A 27 -7.52 -8.19 3.82
N SER A 28 -6.97 -8.10 2.62
CA SER A 28 -7.52 -7.26 1.55
C SER A 28 -8.83 -7.81 0.98
N GLN A 29 -9.01 -9.13 0.92
CA GLN A 29 -10.21 -9.77 0.35
C GLN A 29 -11.36 -9.94 1.34
N LYS A 30 -11.06 -10.42 2.54
CA LYS A 30 -12.06 -10.77 3.57
C LYS A 30 -12.16 -9.73 4.70
N GLY A 31 -11.20 -8.83 4.79
CA GLY A 31 -11.02 -7.93 5.93
C GLY A 31 -10.25 -8.59 7.09
N TYR A 32 -9.67 -7.75 7.95
CA TYR A 32 -8.88 -8.22 9.09
C TYR A 32 -9.70 -9.10 10.05
N PHE A 33 -10.89 -8.66 10.47
CA PHE A 33 -11.69 -9.37 11.47
C PHE A 33 -12.20 -10.72 10.98
N ASN A 34 -12.49 -10.85 9.69
CA ASN A 34 -12.99 -12.08 9.07
C ASN A 34 -11.87 -13.07 8.65
N THR A 35 -10.61 -12.74 8.93
CA THR A 35 -9.46 -13.61 8.66
C THR A 35 -8.95 -14.19 9.97
N SER A 36 -8.84 -15.51 10.05
CA SER A 36 -8.27 -16.23 11.19
C SER A 36 -6.83 -16.68 10.91
N LEU A 37 -6.08 -17.06 11.96
CA LEU A 37 -4.77 -17.72 11.79
C LEU A 37 -4.90 -19.08 11.09
N THR A 38 -6.07 -19.73 11.19
CA THR A 38 -6.35 -20.96 10.44
C THR A 38 -6.46 -20.67 8.95
N ASP A 39 -7.13 -19.59 8.53
CA ASP A 39 -7.19 -19.20 7.12
C ASP A 39 -5.79 -18.94 6.57
N ILE A 40 -4.93 -18.25 7.33
CA ILE A 40 -3.55 -17.98 6.93
C ILE A 40 -2.75 -19.27 6.81
N LYS A 41 -2.86 -20.18 7.80
CA LYS A 41 -2.25 -21.50 7.78
C LYS A 41 -2.66 -22.30 6.53
N ASP A 42 -3.95 -22.31 6.20
CA ASP A 42 -4.47 -23.03 5.05
C ASP A 42 -3.97 -22.42 3.73
N ALA A 43 -3.91 -21.09 3.66
CA ALA A 43 -3.41 -20.38 2.47
C ALA A 43 -1.92 -20.63 2.17
N VAL A 44 -1.10 -20.95 3.18
CA VAL A 44 0.31 -21.32 3.01
C VAL A 44 0.54 -22.83 2.97
N GLY A 45 -0.53 -23.64 2.97
CA GLY A 45 -0.46 -25.10 2.85
C GLY A 45 0.05 -25.84 4.10
N LEU A 46 -0.04 -25.22 5.28
CA LEU A 46 0.39 -25.85 6.52
C LEU A 46 -0.70 -26.77 7.10
N LYS A 47 -0.27 -27.89 7.69
CA LYS A 47 -1.17 -28.80 8.39
C LYS A 47 -1.65 -28.26 9.76
N THR A 48 -0.80 -27.48 10.43
CA THR A 48 -1.08 -26.95 11.78
C THR A 48 -0.75 -25.47 11.88
N THR A 49 -1.41 -24.74 12.77
CA THR A 49 -1.14 -23.32 13.05
C THR A 49 0.22 -23.09 13.73
N SER A 50 0.83 -24.13 14.32
CA SER A 50 2.16 -24.03 14.95
C SER A 50 3.23 -23.47 14.00
N GLY A 51 3.13 -23.78 12.70
CA GLY A 51 4.04 -23.23 11.68
C GLY A 51 3.92 -21.72 11.53
N VAL A 52 2.72 -21.15 11.66
CA VAL A 52 2.52 -19.70 11.66
C VAL A 52 3.07 -19.07 12.94
N TYR A 53 2.85 -19.73 14.10
CA TYR A 53 3.34 -19.29 15.40
C TYR A 53 4.87 -19.24 15.53
N GLN A 54 5.60 -19.95 14.66
CA GLN A 54 7.06 -19.84 14.60
C GLN A 54 7.52 -18.44 14.20
N PHE A 55 6.74 -17.74 13.37
CA PHE A 55 7.07 -16.40 12.88
C PHE A 55 6.30 -15.30 13.63
N PHE A 56 5.03 -15.54 13.94
CA PHE A 56 4.15 -14.52 14.51
C PHE A 56 3.30 -15.07 15.64
N LYS A 57 3.39 -14.42 16.80
CA LYS A 57 2.62 -14.83 18.00
C LYS A 57 1.12 -14.54 17.88
N THR A 58 0.73 -13.54 17.10
CA THR A 58 -0.65 -13.09 16.95
C THR A 58 -0.94 -12.63 15.51
N LYS A 59 -2.22 -12.64 15.14
CA LYS A 59 -2.69 -12.04 13.89
C LYS A 59 -2.39 -10.54 13.83
N GLN A 60 -2.46 -9.86 14.98
CA GLN A 60 -2.13 -8.44 15.11
C GLN A 60 -0.64 -8.18 14.77
N ALA A 61 0.28 -9.02 15.24
CA ALA A 61 1.70 -8.91 14.90
C ALA A 61 1.96 -9.05 13.39
N ILE A 62 1.21 -9.94 12.70
CA ILE A 62 1.26 -10.06 11.25
C ILE A 62 0.82 -8.75 10.58
N ALA A 63 -0.33 -8.20 10.98
CA ALA A 63 -0.86 -6.96 10.41
C ALA A 63 0.05 -5.75 10.67
N GLN A 64 0.66 -5.68 11.86
CA GLN A 64 1.62 -4.65 12.21
C GLN A 64 2.88 -4.72 11.33
N THR A 65 3.47 -5.91 11.19
CA THR A 65 4.65 -6.12 10.33
C THR A 65 4.35 -5.78 8.87
N LEU A 66 3.18 -6.18 8.36
CA LEU A 66 2.74 -5.82 7.00
C LEU A 66 2.68 -4.30 6.83
N ARG A 67 2.02 -3.61 7.77
CA ARG A 67 1.89 -2.15 7.72
C ARG A 67 3.25 -1.46 7.76
N GLU A 68 4.13 -1.88 8.63
CA GLU A 68 5.49 -1.34 8.77
C GLU A 68 6.28 -1.55 7.47
N ASN A 69 6.34 -2.77 6.94
CA ASN A 69 7.07 -3.09 5.71
C ASN A 69 6.56 -2.27 4.50
N ILE A 70 5.24 -2.12 4.36
CA ILE A 70 4.64 -1.34 3.28
C ILE A 70 5.00 0.15 3.43
N LEU A 71 4.88 0.71 4.63
CA LEU A 71 5.20 2.11 4.90
C LEU A 71 6.69 2.41 4.71
N ASP A 72 7.58 1.50 5.10
CA ASP A 72 9.02 1.66 4.90
C ASP A 72 9.37 1.61 3.41
N SER A 73 8.81 0.67 2.65
CA SER A 73 8.99 0.58 1.21
C SER A 73 8.48 1.84 0.48
N LEU A 74 7.30 2.33 0.88
CA LEU A 74 6.75 3.58 0.36
C LEU A 74 7.65 4.78 0.70
N SER A 75 8.15 4.83 1.93
CA SER A 75 9.04 5.90 2.41
C SER A 75 10.33 5.96 1.58
N ILE A 76 10.93 4.81 1.26
CA ILE A 76 12.11 4.69 0.39
C ILE A 76 11.78 5.17 -1.02
N SER A 77 10.66 4.72 -1.59
CA SER A 77 10.22 5.13 -2.94
C SER A 77 10.01 6.64 -3.04
N ILE A 78 9.42 7.26 -2.02
CA ILE A 78 9.24 8.73 -1.97
C ILE A 78 10.58 9.46 -1.89
N ASP A 79 11.57 8.94 -1.15
CA ASP A 79 12.90 9.54 -1.12
C ASP A 79 13.60 9.47 -2.49
N ASP A 80 13.42 8.38 -3.23
CA ASP A 80 13.92 8.22 -4.59
C ASP A 80 13.27 9.23 -5.54
N VAL A 81 11.96 9.41 -5.46
CA VAL A 81 11.22 10.43 -6.21
C VAL A 81 11.77 11.83 -5.91
N ARG A 82 11.98 12.17 -4.63
CA ARG A 82 12.50 13.47 -4.20
C ARG A 82 13.95 13.73 -4.63
N ARG A 83 14.77 12.69 -4.78
CA ARG A 83 16.15 12.80 -5.26
C ARG A 83 16.19 13.08 -6.76
N ARG A 84 15.28 12.50 -7.54
CA ARG A 84 15.24 12.64 -9.01
C ARG A 84 14.57 13.93 -9.48
N ASN A 85 13.61 14.43 -8.70
CA ASN A 85 12.79 15.56 -9.09
C ASN A 85 12.95 16.72 -8.10
N ARG A 86 12.90 17.95 -8.61
CA ARG A 86 13.01 19.15 -7.78
C ARG A 86 11.68 19.86 -7.55
N LYS A 87 10.81 19.85 -8.57
CA LYS A 87 9.50 20.51 -8.50
C LYS A 87 8.47 19.65 -7.77
N ALA A 88 7.60 20.31 -7.03
CA ALA A 88 6.52 19.60 -6.31
C ALA A 88 5.57 18.90 -7.28
N SER A 89 5.28 19.51 -8.44
CA SER A 89 4.48 18.92 -9.52
C SER A 89 5.06 17.62 -10.07
N GLU A 90 6.37 17.58 -10.30
CA GLU A 90 7.08 16.38 -10.79
C GLU A 90 7.07 15.27 -9.73
N GLN A 91 7.35 15.62 -8.47
CA GLN A 91 7.36 14.67 -7.36
C GLN A 91 5.97 14.05 -7.12
N LEU A 92 4.93 14.89 -7.07
CA LEU A 92 3.56 14.41 -6.90
C LEU A 92 3.08 13.58 -8.10
N ARG A 93 3.49 13.94 -9.32
CA ARG A 93 3.17 13.16 -10.51
C ARG A 93 3.74 11.75 -10.41
N GLU A 94 5.02 11.63 -10.09
CA GLU A 94 5.69 10.33 -9.99
C GLU A 94 5.13 9.48 -8.82
N ILE A 95 4.71 10.11 -7.71
CA ILE A 95 4.00 9.40 -6.62
C ILE A 95 2.65 8.86 -7.10
N VAL A 96 1.90 9.63 -7.89
CA VAL A 96 0.64 9.16 -8.49
C VAL A 96 0.90 8.00 -9.45
N ASP A 97 1.90 8.11 -10.33
CA ASP A 97 2.29 7.04 -11.25
C ASP A 97 2.61 5.75 -10.50
N LEU A 98 3.36 5.86 -9.39
CA LEU A 98 3.68 4.73 -8.51
C LEU A 98 2.41 4.09 -7.91
N LEU A 99 1.48 4.90 -7.40
CA LEU A 99 0.24 4.39 -6.78
C LEU A 99 -0.67 3.68 -7.80
N PHE A 100 -0.83 4.24 -8.99
CA PHE A 100 -1.64 3.64 -10.04
C PHE A 100 -1.03 2.33 -10.54
N LYS A 101 0.30 2.32 -10.78
CA LYS A 101 1.03 1.10 -11.12
C LYS A 101 0.90 0.03 -10.04
N LEU A 102 1.08 0.41 -8.78
CA LEU A 102 0.97 -0.52 -7.64
C LEU A 102 -0.45 -1.09 -7.52
N THR A 103 -1.48 -0.30 -7.88
CA THR A 103 -2.88 -0.78 -7.87
C THR A 103 -3.11 -1.87 -8.92
N ASP A 104 -2.45 -1.81 -10.07
CA ASP A 104 -2.55 -2.85 -11.09
C ASP A 104 -1.65 -4.07 -10.76
N ASP A 105 -0.44 -3.85 -10.24
CA ASP A 105 0.54 -4.91 -10.00
C ASP A 105 0.32 -5.68 -8.68
N ALA A 106 -0.13 -4.99 -7.63
CA ALA A 106 -0.32 -5.55 -6.29
C ALA A 106 -1.47 -4.83 -5.54
N PRO A 107 -2.71 -5.00 -6.03
CA PRO A 107 -3.90 -4.29 -5.51
C PRO A 107 -4.13 -4.48 -4.01
N GLU A 108 -3.73 -5.63 -3.46
CA GLU A 108 -3.84 -5.93 -2.04
C GLU A 108 -3.02 -4.99 -1.15
N ILE A 109 -1.88 -4.48 -1.63
CA ILE A 109 -1.05 -3.52 -0.90
C ILE A 109 -1.80 -2.18 -0.77
N VAL A 110 -2.35 -1.69 -1.89
CA VAL A 110 -3.08 -0.42 -1.90
C VAL A 110 -4.38 -0.53 -1.10
N GLN A 111 -5.10 -1.65 -1.24
CA GLN A 111 -6.30 -1.95 -0.45
C GLN A 111 -5.99 -1.94 1.04
N PHE A 112 -4.93 -2.64 1.47
CA PHE A 112 -4.53 -2.74 2.87
C PHE A 112 -4.09 -1.39 3.45
N LEU A 113 -3.26 -0.64 2.72
CA LEU A 113 -2.68 0.60 3.22
C LEU A 113 -3.69 1.76 3.29
N LEU A 114 -4.54 1.91 2.26
CA LEU A 114 -5.36 3.11 2.10
C LEU A 114 -6.84 2.90 2.48
N PHE A 115 -7.34 1.68 2.41
CA PHE A 115 -8.78 1.43 2.53
C PHE A 115 -9.18 0.51 3.68
N ILE A 116 -8.23 -0.20 4.31
CA ILE A 116 -8.48 -0.93 5.55
C ILE A 116 -8.21 0.00 6.73
N LYS A 117 -9.20 0.13 7.63
CA LYS A 117 -9.06 0.91 8.85
C LYS A 117 -8.15 0.17 9.84
N THR A 118 -6.86 0.49 9.79
CA THR A 118 -5.87 -0.14 10.67
C THR A 118 -6.07 0.21 12.14
N ASP A 119 -6.66 1.37 12.45
CA ASP A 119 -6.95 1.81 13.82
C ASP A 119 -7.92 0.86 14.56
N ASP A 120 -8.78 0.14 13.83
CA ASP A 120 -9.73 -0.81 14.40
C ASP A 120 -9.05 -2.03 15.05
N PHE A 121 -7.82 -2.37 14.65
CA PHE A 121 -7.06 -3.52 15.15
C PHE A 121 -5.61 -3.23 15.54
N LEU A 122 -5.11 -2.02 15.25
CA LEU A 122 -3.81 -1.48 15.66
C LEU A 122 -4.00 -0.10 16.32
N PRO A 123 -4.72 0.01 17.44
CA PRO A 123 -5.08 1.29 18.03
C PRO A 123 -3.87 2.11 18.50
N GLU A 124 -2.76 1.43 18.82
CA GLU A 124 -1.49 2.09 19.24
C GLU A 124 -0.59 2.46 18.04
N ALA A 125 -0.99 2.15 16.82
CA ALA A 125 -0.19 2.49 15.65
C ALA A 125 -0.26 3.99 15.36
N THR A 126 0.86 4.56 14.92
CA THR A 126 0.90 5.94 14.45
C THR A 126 -0.15 6.16 13.35
N PRO A 127 -1.00 7.21 13.43
CA PRO A 127 -1.95 7.53 12.38
C PRO A 127 -1.27 7.64 11.01
N LEU A 128 -1.94 7.21 9.95
CA LEU A 128 -1.33 7.10 8.62
C LEU A 128 -0.67 8.42 8.15
N LEU A 129 -1.37 9.54 8.35
CA LEU A 129 -0.89 10.86 7.95
C LEU A 129 0.32 11.36 8.76
N ASP A 130 0.61 10.76 9.90
CA ASP A 130 1.74 11.11 10.77
C ASP A 130 2.94 10.17 10.58
N THR A 131 2.81 9.17 9.72
CA THR A 131 3.92 8.26 9.39
C THR A 131 5.00 8.97 8.57
N PRO A 132 6.27 8.48 8.60
CA PRO A 132 7.36 9.08 7.84
C PRO A 132 7.07 9.26 6.35
N ALA A 133 6.45 8.25 5.70
CA ALA A 133 6.09 8.29 4.29
C ALA A 133 5.13 9.46 3.98
N PHE A 134 4.04 9.58 4.72
CA PHE A 134 3.03 10.63 4.51
C PHE A 134 3.52 12.02 4.95
N ASN A 135 4.38 12.10 5.95
CA ASN A 135 5.07 13.34 6.31
C ASN A 135 5.95 13.87 5.16
N LYS A 136 6.60 12.98 4.40
CA LYS A 136 7.39 13.38 3.21
C LYS A 136 6.48 13.96 2.12
N ILE A 137 5.33 13.36 1.86
CA ILE A 137 4.33 13.87 0.91
C ILE A 137 3.84 15.27 1.35
N ARG A 138 3.52 15.43 2.62
CA ARG A 138 3.11 16.72 3.17
C ARG A 138 4.17 17.80 3.00
N ARG A 139 5.46 17.46 3.17
CA ARG A 139 6.59 18.39 2.91
C ARG A 139 6.71 18.75 1.43
N ILE A 140 6.45 17.82 0.51
CA ILE A 140 6.40 18.13 -0.93
C ILE A 140 5.35 19.21 -1.21
N ILE A 141 4.15 19.06 -0.66
CA ILE A 141 3.06 20.04 -0.80
C ILE A 141 3.44 21.38 -0.20
N GLN A 142 4.00 21.41 1.02
CA GLN A 142 4.45 22.63 1.68
C GLN A 142 5.49 23.38 0.87
N ASN A 143 6.46 22.66 0.28
CA ASN A 143 7.46 23.23 -0.61
C ASN A 143 6.81 23.81 -1.89
N GLY A 144 5.88 23.07 -2.51
CA GLY A 144 5.15 23.53 -3.67
C GLY A 144 4.35 24.82 -3.42
N ILE A 145 3.78 24.98 -2.23
CA ILE A 145 3.12 26.23 -1.83
C ILE A 145 4.15 27.35 -1.69
N LYS A 146 5.27 27.08 -1.01
CA LYS A 146 6.34 28.06 -0.78
C LYS A 146 6.96 28.54 -2.09
N GLU A 147 7.16 27.64 -3.04
CA GLU A 147 7.76 27.92 -4.34
C GLU A 147 6.74 28.45 -5.37
N GLY A 148 5.46 28.46 -5.01
CA GLY A 148 4.39 29.04 -5.83
C GLY A 148 3.92 28.13 -6.98
N GLU A 149 4.22 26.84 -6.96
CA GLU A 149 3.59 25.85 -7.85
C GLU A 149 2.17 25.51 -7.39
N ILE A 150 1.96 25.44 -6.09
CA ILE A 150 0.66 25.20 -5.47
C ILE A 150 0.13 26.53 -4.93
N ARG A 151 -1.17 26.75 -5.10
CA ARG A 151 -1.82 27.99 -4.59
C ARG A 151 -1.71 28.09 -3.06
N ALA A 152 -1.80 29.32 -2.54
CA ALA A 152 -1.74 29.57 -1.10
C ALA A 152 -3.00 29.06 -0.38
N ILE A 153 -2.96 27.80 0.08
CA ILE A 153 -3.99 27.12 0.86
C ILE A 153 -3.32 26.34 1.98
N ASP A 154 -4.11 25.94 2.97
CA ASP A 154 -3.62 25.05 4.03
C ASP A 154 -3.02 23.77 3.43
N PRO A 155 -1.82 23.32 3.84
CA PRO A 155 -1.18 22.13 3.27
C PRO A 155 -1.98 20.84 3.42
N LEU A 156 -2.75 20.69 4.51
CA LEU A 156 -3.58 19.51 4.71
C LEU A 156 -4.81 19.56 3.80
N MET A 157 -5.35 20.75 3.54
CA MET A 157 -6.44 20.94 2.56
C MET A 157 -5.94 20.68 1.14
N ALA A 158 -4.71 21.11 0.79
CA ALA A 158 -4.09 20.75 -0.49
C ALA A 158 -3.94 19.24 -0.65
N TYR A 159 -3.46 18.56 0.41
CA TYR A 159 -3.39 17.10 0.45
C TYR A 159 -4.78 16.46 0.25
N CYS A 160 -5.79 16.94 0.97
CA CYS A 160 -7.15 16.44 0.90
C CYS A 160 -7.75 16.56 -0.53
N TYR A 161 -7.61 17.74 -1.15
CA TYR A 161 -8.12 17.97 -2.51
C TYR A 161 -7.39 17.11 -3.54
N PHE A 162 -6.08 16.97 -3.43
CA PHE A 162 -5.27 16.22 -4.37
C PHE A 162 -5.47 14.73 -4.21
N PHE A 163 -5.17 14.18 -3.03
CA PHE A 163 -5.26 12.75 -2.79
C PHE A 163 -6.70 12.24 -2.61
N GLY A 164 -7.66 13.11 -2.31
CA GLY A 164 -9.06 12.75 -2.32
C GLY A 164 -9.52 12.26 -3.69
N ILE A 165 -9.12 12.93 -4.77
CA ILE A 165 -9.42 12.52 -6.16
C ILE A 165 -8.66 11.22 -6.50
N ILE A 166 -7.37 11.18 -6.22
CA ILE A 166 -6.52 10.02 -6.51
C ILE A 166 -7.05 8.78 -5.78
N ASN A 167 -7.19 8.85 -4.45
CA ASN A 167 -7.62 7.71 -3.64
C ASN A 167 -9.03 7.25 -4.01
N GLN A 168 -9.96 8.18 -4.30
CA GLN A 168 -11.31 7.78 -4.71
C GLN A 168 -11.30 7.07 -6.06
N THR A 169 -10.46 7.50 -7.01
CA THR A 169 -10.30 6.82 -8.29
C THR A 169 -9.78 5.39 -8.10
N LEU A 170 -8.73 5.22 -7.27
CA LEU A 170 -8.16 3.91 -6.95
C LEU A 170 -9.18 3.01 -6.22
N ALA A 171 -9.96 3.58 -5.30
CA ALA A 171 -11.02 2.84 -4.61
C ALA A 171 -12.07 2.28 -5.58
N LEU A 172 -12.50 3.07 -6.57
CA LEU A 172 -13.47 2.63 -7.59
C LEU A 172 -12.89 1.55 -8.51
N VAL A 173 -11.59 1.60 -8.82
CA VAL A 173 -10.89 0.53 -9.57
C VAL A 173 -10.86 -0.75 -8.74
N LEU A 174 -10.42 -0.68 -7.49
CA LEU A 174 -10.32 -1.84 -6.60
C LEU A 174 -11.69 -2.49 -6.30
N GLN A 175 -12.76 -1.69 -6.30
CA GLN A 175 -14.14 -2.18 -6.16
C GLN A 175 -14.74 -2.75 -7.46
N GLY A 176 -14.02 -2.64 -8.59
CA GLY A 176 -14.52 -3.06 -9.90
C GLY A 176 -15.60 -2.15 -10.49
N ALA A 177 -15.86 -0.99 -9.90
CA ALA A 177 -16.81 0.00 -10.43
C ALA A 177 -16.25 0.69 -11.69
N LEU A 178 -14.95 0.84 -11.79
CA LEU A 178 -14.22 1.24 -12.99
C LEU A 178 -13.64 -0.01 -13.66
N ALA A 179 -14.05 -0.30 -14.90
CA ALA A 179 -13.82 -1.59 -15.55
C ALA A 179 -12.43 -1.75 -16.19
N LYS A 180 -11.66 -0.66 -16.34
CA LYS A 180 -10.32 -0.70 -16.93
C LYS A 180 -9.26 -0.77 -15.83
N SER A 181 -8.00 -1.06 -16.23
CA SER A 181 -6.83 -0.98 -15.34
C SER A 181 -6.69 0.42 -14.72
N ALA A 182 -6.06 0.51 -13.56
CA ALA A 182 -5.81 1.77 -12.88
C ALA A 182 -5.05 2.74 -13.79
N ASP A 183 -4.02 2.26 -14.48
CA ASP A 183 -3.21 3.05 -15.43
C ASP A 183 -4.08 3.81 -16.46
N SER A 184 -5.18 3.21 -16.93
CA SER A 184 -6.10 3.85 -17.89
C SER A 184 -6.74 5.15 -17.38
N TYR A 185 -6.85 5.33 -16.07
CA TYR A 185 -7.47 6.51 -15.43
C TYR A 185 -6.45 7.51 -14.88
N GLN A 186 -5.18 7.12 -14.80
CA GLN A 186 -4.10 7.84 -14.15
C GLN A 186 -3.94 9.28 -14.66
N SER A 187 -3.86 9.49 -15.97
CA SER A 187 -3.65 10.82 -16.55
C SER A 187 -4.84 11.76 -16.28
N GLN A 188 -6.07 11.25 -16.34
CA GLN A 188 -7.26 12.05 -16.05
C GLN A 188 -7.34 12.40 -14.56
N ALA A 189 -7.08 11.45 -13.68
CA ALA A 189 -7.07 11.67 -12.24
C ALA A 189 -5.99 12.69 -11.85
N TRP A 190 -4.79 12.55 -12.40
CA TRP A 190 -3.69 13.51 -12.21
C TRP A 190 -4.09 14.93 -12.62
N LEU A 191 -4.55 15.12 -13.86
CA LEU A 191 -4.89 16.46 -14.37
C LEU A 191 -5.95 17.13 -13.50
N THR A 192 -6.96 16.37 -13.07
CA THR A 192 -8.03 16.87 -12.20
C THR A 192 -7.50 17.21 -10.81
N ALA A 193 -6.76 16.31 -10.19
CA ALA A 193 -6.19 16.50 -8.85
C ALA A 193 -5.20 17.67 -8.82
N TRP A 194 -4.30 17.75 -9.78
CA TRP A 194 -3.35 18.85 -9.89
C TRP A 194 -4.06 20.19 -10.15
N GLY A 195 -5.05 20.21 -11.05
CA GLY A 195 -5.86 21.40 -11.33
C GLY A 195 -6.57 21.97 -10.10
N CYS A 196 -6.89 21.13 -9.09
CA CYS A 196 -7.51 21.58 -7.84
C CYS A 196 -6.55 22.36 -6.94
N ILE A 197 -5.24 22.14 -7.03
CA ILE A 197 -4.26 22.74 -6.12
C ILE A 197 -3.23 23.64 -6.80
N ALA A 198 -3.02 23.49 -8.11
CA ALA A 198 -2.06 24.27 -8.86
C ALA A 198 -2.35 25.78 -8.77
N LYS A 199 -1.29 26.60 -8.71
CA LYS A 199 -1.41 28.04 -8.88
C LYS A 199 -1.68 28.33 -10.37
N LYS A 200 -2.74 29.09 -10.61
CA LYS A 200 -3.08 29.61 -11.95
C LYS A 200 -2.20 30.80 -12.30
#